data_0f23be6708bf5e43cde2982089e89a79
#
_entry.id   0f23be6708bf5e43cde2982089e89a79
#
_cell.length_a   1.000
_cell.length_b   1.000
_cell.length_c   1.000
_cell.angle_alpha   90.00
_cell.angle_beta   90.00
_cell.angle_gamma   90.00
#
_symmetry.space_group_name_H-M   'P 1'
#
loop_
_entity.id
_entity.type
_entity.pdbx_description
1 polymer ?
#
loop_
_entity_poly.entity_id
_entity_poly.type
_entity_poly.pdbx_seq_one_letter_code
_entity_poly.pdbx_strand_id
1 'polypeptide(L)'
;MGKRILLLLLGLSLLASSLQALTCFECARLNSQGICEKGERCCKAKPGEKCALLLNVKGGRIQFGVQRCADICFSGTVLNGDSTVKMSCCDDKSFCNKLYA
;
A
#
# COMPACT_ATOMS: atom_id res chain seq x y z
N MET A 1 11.91 -12.72 40.57
CA MET A 1 12.12 -11.41 39.96
C MET A 1 12.59 -11.50 38.51
N GLY A 2 13.47 -12.39 38.12
CA GLY A 2 13.95 -12.55 36.76
C GLY A 2 12.82 -12.86 35.73
N LYS A 3 11.83 -13.64 36.16
CA LYS A 3 10.70 -13.99 35.27
C LYS A 3 9.83 -12.81 34.91
N ARG A 4 9.62 -11.86 35.82
CA ARG A 4 8.83 -10.66 35.55
C ARG A 4 9.53 -9.72 34.58
N ILE A 5 10.84 -9.58 34.71
CA ILE A 5 11.63 -8.74 33.80
C ILE A 5 11.61 -9.33 32.40
N LEU A 6 11.71 -10.66 32.29
CA LEU A 6 11.68 -11.35 31.01
C LEU A 6 10.33 -11.14 30.30
N LEU A 7 9.22 -11.25 31.03
CA LEU A 7 7.88 -11.04 30.47
C LEU A 7 7.67 -9.59 30.03
N LEU A 8 8.20 -8.62 30.76
CA LEU A 8 8.13 -7.23 30.39
C LEU A 8 8.90 -6.94 29.10
N LEU A 9 10.09 -7.54 28.96
CA LEU A 9 10.91 -7.40 27.74
C LEU A 9 10.21 -8.01 26.52
N LEU A 10 9.58 -9.16 26.67
CA LEU A 10 8.81 -9.78 25.61
C LEU A 10 7.59 -8.93 25.21
N GLY A 11 6.90 -8.35 26.20
CA GLY A 11 5.79 -7.46 25.95
C GLY A 11 6.19 -6.21 25.21
N LEU A 12 7.32 -5.64 25.54
CA LEU A 12 7.85 -4.46 24.85
C LEU A 12 8.25 -4.78 23.42
N SER A 13 8.83 -5.96 23.15
CA SER A 13 9.16 -6.39 21.80
C SER A 13 7.92 -6.53 20.93
N LEU A 14 6.85 -7.11 21.45
CA LEU A 14 5.59 -7.25 20.74
C LEU A 14 4.96 -5.88 20.43
N LEU A 15 5.00 -4.96 21.39
CA LEU A 15 4.50 -3.60 21.18
C LEU A 15 5.32 -2.85 20.13
N ALA A 16 6.63 -3.01 20.14
CA ALA A 16 7.51 -2.41 19.14
C ALA A 16 7.18 -2.92 17.74
N SER A 17 6.93 -4.22 17.59
CA SER A 17 6.54 -4.81 16.32
C SER A 17 5.20 -4.29 15.82
N SER A 18 4.23 -4.12 16.72
CA SER A 18 2.91 -3.60 16.35
C SER A 18 2.95 -2.10 16.03
N LEU A 19 3.93 -1.37 16.55
CA LEU A 19 4.12 0.05 16.26
C LEU A 19 4.81 0.29 14.91
N GLN A 20 5.42 -0.73 14.33
CA GLN A 20 5.99 -0.64 12.98
C GLN A 20 4.88 -0.79 11.94
N ALA A 21 3.94 0.16 11.96
CA ALA A 21 2.83 0.14 11.04
C ALA A 21 3.31 0.31 9.61
N LEU A 22 2.65 -0.39 8.70
CA LEU A 22 2.92 -0.29 7.28
C LEU A 22 2.55 1.10 6.80
N THR A 23 3.48 1.77 6.14
CA THR A 23 3.23 3.07 5.51
C THR A 23 3.20 2.87 4.00
N CYS A 24 2.21 3.46 3.35
CA CYS A 24 2.02 3.33 1.92
C CYS A 24 2.14 4.69 1.24
N PHE A 25 2.49 4.71 -0.03
CA PHE A 25 2.32 5.91 -0.85
C PHE A 25 0.83 6.19 -1.01
N GLU A 26 0.46 7.46 -0.97
CA GLU A 26 -0.89 7.92 -1.26
C GLU A 26 -0.81 8.98 -2.35
N CYS A 27 -1.51 8.75 -3.45
CA CYS A 27 -1.54 9.65 -4.59
C CYS A 27 -2.88 9.55 -5.29
N ALA A 28 -3.54 10.69 -5.47
CA ALA A 28 -4.84 10.73 -6.14
C ALA A 28 -4.71 10.57 -7.64
N ARG A 29 -3.60 10.99 -8.23
CA ARG A 29 -3.35 10.83 -9.67
C ARG A 29 -1.87 10.67 -9.94
N LEU A 30 -1.51 9.48 -10.33
CA LEU A 30 -0.15 9.10 -10.73
C LEU A 30 -0.11 9.10 -12.26
N ASN A 31 0.92 9.69 -12.85
CA ASN A 31 1.04 9.68 -14.31
C ASN A 31 1.68 8.38 -14.80
N SER A 32 1.76 8.22 -16.11
CA SER A 32 2.30 7.00 -16.72
C SER A 32 3.79 6.78 -16.42
N GLN A 33 4.48 7.80 -15.96
CA GLN A 33 5.89 7.73 -15.58
C GLN A 33 6.10 7.41 -14.11
N GLY A 34 5.01 7.28 -13.35
CA GLY A 34 5.08 6.98 -11.92
C GLY A 34 5.27 8.20 -11.03
N ILE A 35 5.03 9.40 -11.57
CA ILE A 35 5.14 10.65 -10.83
C ILE A 35 3.75 11.07 -10.37
N CYS A 36 3.62 11.44 -9.11
CA CYS A 36 2.35 11.89 -8.57
C CYS A 36 2.06 13.32 -9.01
N GLU A 37 0.99 13.50 -9.74
CA GLU A 37 0.57 14.81 -10.25
C GLU A 37 -0.38 15.53 -9.31
N LYS A 38 -1.08 14.78 -8.44
CA LYS A 38 -2.06 15.36 -7.55
C LYS A 38 -2.20 14.54 -6.28
N GLY A 39 -2.12 15.20 -5.13
CA GLY A 39 -2.38 14.58 -3.85
C GLY A 39 -1.25 13.70 -3.33
N GLU A 40 0.01 14.08 -3.56
CA GLU A 40 1.15 13.33 -3.08
C GLU A 40 1.23 13.35 -1.57
N ARG A 41 1.11 12.18 -0.94
CA ARG A 41 1.19 11.99 0.50
C ARG A 41 1.63 10.56 0.81
N CYS A 42 1.58 10.23 2.10
CA CYS A 42 1.68 8.85 2.56
C CYS A 42 0.54 8.59 3.53
N CYS A 43 0.15 7.33 3.66
CA CYS A 43 -0.86 6.89 4.61
C CYS A 43 -0.31 5.76 5.45
N LYS A 44 -0.77 5.70 6.70
CA LYS A 44 -0.45 4.58 7.59
C LYS A 44 -1.57 3.56 7.52
N ALA A 45 -1.23 2.35 7.09
CA ALA A 45 -2.20 1.27 6.98
C ALA A 45 -2.71 0.89 8.37
N LYS A 46 -4.02 0.84 8.52
CA LYS A 46 -4.66 0.34 9.73
C LYS A 46 -4.58 -1.17 9.75
N PRO A 47 -4.81 -1.82 10.92
CA PRO A 47 -4.83 -3.28 10.95
C PRO A 47 -5.79 -3.84 9.88
N GLY A 48 -5.29 -4.77 9.09
CA GLY A 48 -6.06 -5.36 7.98
C GLY A 48 -5.95 -4.62 6.66
N GLU A 49 -5.32 -3.44 6.64
CA GLU A 49 -5.08 -2.71 5.40
C GLU A 49 -3.75 -3.08 4.76
N LYS A 50 -3.68 -2.92 3.45
CA LYS A 50 -2.48 -3.12 2.64
C LYS A 50 -2.21 -1.88 1.82
N CYS A 51 -1.01 -1.79 1.26
CA CYS A 51 -0.70 -0.78 0.28
C CYS A 51 -1.26 -1.20 -1.07
N ALA A 52 -2.03 -0.32 -1.70
CA ALA A 52 -2.70 -0.60 -2.97
C ALA A 52 -2.20 0.31 -4.07
N LEU A 53 -2.14 -0.24 -5.27
CA LEU A 53 -1.85 0.48 -6.50
C LEU A 53 -2.93 0.10 -7.51
N LEU A 54 -3.65 1.10 -8.00
CA LEU A 54 -4.65 0.93 -9.06
C LEU A 54 -4.15 1.62 -10.31
N LEU A 55 -4.17 0.91 -11.42
CA LEU A 55 -3.74 1.45 -12.71
C LEU A 55 -4.90 1.38 -13.69
N ASN A 56 -5.16 2.49 -14.37
CA ASN A 56 -6.09 2.52 -15.47
C ASN A 56 -5.28 2.38 -16.76
N VAL A 57 -5.54 1.32 -17.51
CA VAL A 57 -4.80 0.98 -18.72
C VAL A 57 -5.75 0.98 -19.90
N LYS A 58 -5.38 1.65 -20.97
CA LYS A 58 -6.15 1.71 -22.20
C LYS A 58 -5.21 1.55 -23.38
N GLY A 59 -5.53 0.60 -24.27
CA GLY A 59 -4.69 0.32 -25.43
C GLY A 59 -3.27 -0.09 -25.07
N GLY A 60 -3.10 -0.83 -23.97
CA GLY A 60 -1.80 -1.25 -23.49
C GLY A 60 -0.97 -0.16 -22.81
N ARG A 61 -1.54 1.03 -22.65
CA ARG A 61 -0.83 2.15 -22.03
C ARG A 61 -1.49 2.58 -20.74
N ILE A 62 -0.67 2.87 -19.74
CA ILE A 62 -1.15 3.39 -18.46
C ILE A 62 -1.60 4.82 -18.65
N GLN A 63 -2.86 5.10 -18.36
CA GLN A 63 -3.43 6.44 -18.44
C GLN A 63 -3.16 7.21 -17.15
N PHE A 64 -3.43 6.58 -16.01
CA PHE A 64 -3.15 7.14 -14.70
C PHE A 64 -3.19 6.01 -13.67
N GLY A 65 -2.76 6.34 -12.46
CA GLY A 65 -2.81 5.42 -11.34
C GLY A 65 -3.27 6.11 -10.07
N VAL A 66 -3.60 5.31 -9.08
CA VAL A 66 -3.96 5.76 -7.74
C VAL A 66 -3.21 4.89 -6.75
N GLN A 67 -2.62 5.52 -5.76
CA GLN A 67 -1.94 4.83 -4.67
C GLN A 67 -2.68 5.14 -3.37
N ARG A 68 -2.86 4.14 -2.51
CA ARG A 68 -3.53 4.34 -1.22
C ARG A 68 -3.37 3.15 -0.29
N CYS A 69 -3.76 3.35 0.96
CA CYS A 69 -4.02 2.25 1.87
C CYS A 69 -5.44 1.74 1.63
N ALA A 70 -5.65 0.43 1.64
CA ALA A 70 -6.96 -0.14 1.38
C ALA A 70 -7.20 -1.39 2.22
N ASP A 71 -8.38 -1.47 2.81
CA ASP A 71 -8.82 -2.65 3.56
C ASP A 71 -9.37 -3.73 2.62
N ILE A 72 -10.11 -3.32 1.60
CA ILE A 72 -10.57 -4.23 0.55
C ILE A 72 -9.57 -4.14 -0.58
N CYS A 73 -8.72 -5.15 -0.68
CA CYS A 73 -7.61 -5.13 -1.62
C CYS A 73 -7.38 -6.52 -2.19
N PHE A 74 -7.34 -6.59 -3.51
CA PHE A 74 -7.04 -7.84 -4.21
C PHE A 74 -6.07 -7.56 -5.35
N SER A 75 -5.28 -8.54 -5.72
CA SER A 75 -4.40 -8.43 -6.88
C SER A 75 -5.13 -9.04 -8.08
N GLY A 76 -5.40 -8.24 -9.08
CA GLY A 76 -6.15 -8.71 -10.23
C GLY A 76 -6.47 -7.61 -11.22
N THR A 77 -7.27 -7.96 -12.19
CA THR A 77 -7.62 -7.10 -13.31
C THR A 77 -9.14 -7.09 -13.50
N VAL A 78 -9.70 -5.91 -13.69
CA VAL A 78 -11.13 -5.73 -13.95
C VAL A 78 -11.26 -4.98 -15.29
N LEU A 79 -12.11 -5.50 -16.16
CA LEU A 79 -12.43 -4.85 -17.42
C LEU A 79 -13.53 -3.81 -17.19
N ASN A 80 -13.34 -2.63 -17.75
CA ASN A 80 -14.31 -1.53 -17.65
C ASN A 80 -14.40 -0.83 -19.01
N GLY A 81 -15.26 -1.35 -19.89
CA GLY A 81 -15.39 -0.85 -21.25
C GLY A 81 -14.08 -1.07 -22.02
N ASP A 82 -13.55 0.01 -22.59
CA ASP A 82 -12.29 0.00 -23.33
C ASP A 82 -11.07 -0.01 -22.41
N SER A 83 -11.30 0.20 -21.12
CA SER A 83 -10.23 0.34 -20.14
C SER A 83 -10.09 -0.92 -19.32
N THR A 84 -8.88 -1.15 -18.83
CA THR A 84 -8.58 -2.22 -17.88
C THR A 84 -8.08 -1.56 -16.60
N VAL A 85 -8.66 -1.94 -15.47
CA VAL A 85 -8.18 -1.49 -14.17
C VAL A 85 -7.41 -2.64 -13.55
N LYS A 86 -6.15 -2.41 -13.26
CA LYS A 86 -5.29 -3.37 -12.57
C LYS A 86 -5.13 -2.91 -11.13
N MET A 87 -5.43 -3.79 -10.20
CA MET A 87 -5.22 -3.53 -8.79
C MET A 87 -4.17 -4.50 -8.26
N SER A 88 -3.18 -3.97 -7.55
CA SER A 88 -2.19 -4.79 -6.88
C SER A 88 -2.04 -4.32 -5.44
N CYS A 89 -1.80 -5.28 -4.55
CA CYS A 89 -1.71 -5.04 -3.13
C CYS A 89 -0.43 -5.65 -2.59
N CYS A 90 0.16 -4.98 -1.61
CA CYS A 90 1.37 -5.48 -0.97
C CYS A 90 1.40 -5.04 0.48
N ASP A 91 2.03 -5.84 1.31
CA ASP A 91 2.22 -5.55 2.73
C ASP A 91 3.56 -6.06 3.25
N ASP A 92 4.46 -6.41 2.34
CA ASP A 92 5.77 -6.95 2.70
C ASP A 92 6.72 -5.91 3.26
N LYS A 93 6.54 -4.65 2.86
CA LYS A 93 7.35 -3.53 3.35
C LYS A 93 6.63 -2.21 3.09
N SER A 94 7.02 -1.18 3.83
CA SER A 94 6.47 0.16 3.62
C SER A 94 6.84 0.68 2.24
N PHE A 95 5.95 1.48 1.66
CA PHE A 95 6.10 2.08 0.34
C PHE A 95 6.25 1.05 -0.78
N CYS A 96 5.64 -0.12 -0.61
CA CYS A 96 5.72 -1.18 -1.60
C CYS A 96 4.84 -0.93 -2.83
N ASN A 97 3.87 -0.01 -2.75
CA ASN A 97 2.91 0.25 -3.82
C ASN A 97 3.42 1.25 -4.86
N LYS A 98 4.61 0.97 -5.38
CA LYS A 98 5.23 1.77 -6.45
C LYS A 98 4.75 1.28 -7.80
N LEU A 99 4.70 2.19 -8.78
CA LEU A 99 4.39 1.83 -10.16
C LEU A 99 5.54 1.01 -10.77
N TYR A 100 6.76 1.42 -10.50
CA TYR A 100 7.96 0.73 -10.96
C TYR A 100 8.81 0.31 -9.77
N ALA A 101 9.32 -0.89 -9.81
CA ALA A 101 10.18 -1.44 -8.77
C ALA A 101 11.55 -0.76 -8.74
#